data_7619ba9496b2c775c542fc40e8236705
#
_entry.id   7619ba9496b2c775c542fc40e8236705
#
_cell.length_a   1.000
_cell.length_b   1.000
_cell.length_c   1.000
_cell.angle_alpha   90.00
_cell.angle_beta   90.00
_cell.angle_gamma   90.00
#
_symmetry.space_group_name_H-M   'P 1'
#
loop_
_entity.id
_entity.type
_entity.pdbx_description
1 polymer ?
#
loop_
_entity_poly.entity_id
_entity_poly.type
_entity_poly.pdbx_seq_one_letter_code
_entity_poly.pdbx_strand_id
1 'polypeptide(L)'
;MSTAGPLVPLVDEAGSELLTAEVAEVLARRFAGHLREAGLASGARIAFQASNSALLLASVLGALRAGYAPVMLGATLTARERSELLADVGPGLVVDGTALAAAQSAPESDLDPWMHARPMHFTSGTSGRPKAVWSGWLGRDAAEALVAEEQAAWTIGPADVHLVCGPMSHSAPLRFPLVTLAAGGSVVVPHGFDALVAGRLIEAGTVTTSFMAPAHLQRMLAAGPPAAASMRLVAHAGSACPLHVRTGARALFGDAALREFYGSTEGQFTICTPAEFDARPGTVGRARPGRALRIDGEGHIWCRVPEHARFSYWGDPNKTAAAWDGDWFTVGDLGRLDPDGYLYLDGRRSDLIITGGVNVYPAEVERVVLDLPGVAQAVVFGVPDEQWGQRVCLAVTGDVTEGALRRHCAEQLAPYKRPKSVLRVDSFPLTHNGK
;
A
#
# COMPACT_ATOMS: atom_id res chain seq x y z
N MET A 1 -42.42 -0.62 15.64
CA MET A 1 -41.28 -0.86 14.76
C MET A 1 -40.11 -0.14 15.37
N SER A 2 -39.20 -0.85 16.03
CA SER A 2 -37.99 -0.30 16.63
C SER A 2 -37.06 0.12 15.48
N THR A 3 -36.84 1.41 15.30
CA THR A 3 -35.78 1.91 14.41
C THR A 3 -34.46 1.61 15.11
N ALA A 4 -33.92 0.41 14.90
CA ALA A 4 -32.54 0.13 15.29
C ALA A 4 -31.67 1.19 14.61
N GLY A 5 -30.86 1.90 15.40
CA GLY A 5 -29.90 2.88 14.89
C GLY A 5 -28.91 2.22 13.91
N PRO A 6 -28.10 2.99 13.21
CA PRO A 6 -27.12 2.45 12.27
C PRO A 6 -26.20 1.50 13.02
N LEU A 7 -25.92 0.32 12.42
CA LEU A 7 -24.99 -0.67 12.99
C LEU A 7 -23.57 -0.12 13.14
N VAL A 8 -23.20 0.81 12.26
CA VAL A 8 -21.90 1.46 12.27
C VAL A 8 -22.08 2.92 12.68
N PRO A 9 -21.60 3.31 13.86
CA PRO A 9 -21.72 4.69 14.33
C PRO A 9 -20.77 5.63 13.58
N LEU A 10 -21.22 6.87 13.37
CA LEU A 10 -20.37 7.96 12.93
C LEU A 10 -19.53 8.47 14.12
N VAL A 11 -18.29 8.85 13.85
CA VAL A 11 -17.34 9.33 14.88
C VAL A 11 -16.97 10.80 14.74
N ASP A 12 -17.36 11.45 13.64
CA ASP A 12 -17.17 12.88 13.41
C ASP A 12 -18.24 13.46 12.46
N GLU A 13 -18.25 14.80 12.36
CA GLU A 13 -19.15 15.53 11.45
C GLU A 13 -18.84 15.30 9.96
N ALA A 14 -17.64 14.84 9.63
CA ALA A 14 -17.23 14.49 8.26
C ALA A 14 -17.69 13.11 7.83
N GLY A 15 -18.39 12.37 8.72
CA GLY A 15 -18.99 11.09 8.40
C GLY A 15 -18.04 9.89 8.50
N SER A 16 -16.93 10.01 9.24
CA SER A 16 -16.05 8.86 9.51
C SER A 16 -16.80 7.79 10.31
N GLU A 17 -16.69 6.54 9.87
CA GLU A 17 -17.39 5.39 10.44
C GLU A 17 -16.49 4.59 11.38
N LEU A 18 -17.00 4.22 12.56
CA LEU A 18 -16.32 3.28 13.48
C LEU A 18 -16.88 1.87 13.28
N LEU A 19 -16.03 0.95 12.89
CA LEU A 19 -16.33 -0.47 12.76
C LEU A 19 -15.61 -1.25 13.88
N THR A 20 -16.33 -1.72 14.89
CA THR A 20 -15.78 -2.64 15.90
C THR A 20 -15.74 -4.07 15.36
N ALA A 21 -14.92 -4.93 15.96
CA ALA A 21 -14.83 -6.34 15.55
C ALA A 21 -16.19 -7.06 15.66
N GLU A 22 -16.99 -6.75 16.68
CA GLU A 22 -18.33 -7.36 16.86
C GLU A 22 -19.30 -6.93 15.76
N VAL A 23 -19.32 -5.66 15.41
CA VAL A 23 -20.16 -5.14 14.30
C VAL A 23 -19.68 -5.70 12.97
N ALA A 24 -18.35 -5.76 12.77
CA ALA A 24 -17.75 -6.35 11.57
C ALA A 24 -18.14 -7.82 11.41
N GLU A 25 -18.20 -8.59 12.50
CA GLU A 25 -18.63 -10.00 12.48
C GLU A 25 -20.07 -10.14 12.00
N VAL A 26 -20.99 -9.34 12.54
CA VAL A 26 -22.41 -9.36 12.12
C VAL A 26 -22.56 -9.02 10.64
N LEU A 27 -21.91 -7.92 10.19
CA LEU A 27 -21.97 -7.48 8.80
C LEU A 27 -21.30 -8.48 7.84
N ALA A 28 -20.20 -9.09 8.25
CA ALA A 28 -19.51 -10.13 7.48
C ALA A 28 -20.39 -11.38 7.29
N ARG A 29 -21.08 -11.82 8.36
CA ARG A 29 -22.04 -12.94 8.30
C ARG A 29 -23.22 -12.65 7.39
N ARG A 30 -23.76 -11.45 7.43
CA ARG A 30 -24.83 -11.01 6.53
C ARG A 30 -24.38 -10.96 5.08
N PHE A 31 -23.19 -10.43 4.82
CA PHE A 31 -22.65 -10.44 3.47
C PHE A 31 -22.42 -11.85 2.94
N ALA A 32 -21.92 -12.76 3.76
CA ALA A 32 -21.80 -14.18 3.39
C ALA A 32 -23.17 -14.82 3.08
N GLY A 33 -24.21 -14.48 3.84
CA GLY A 33 -25.59 -14.89 3.54
C GLY A 33 -26.05 -14.37 2.19
N HIS A 34 -25.81 -13.09 1.90
CA HIS A 34 -26.11 -12.48 0.60
C HIS A 34 -25.43 -13.21 -0.57
N LEU A 35 -24.14 -13.59 -0.42
CA LEU A 35 -23.42 -14.35 -1.45
C LEU A 35 -24.00 -15.77 -1.66
N ARG A 36 -24.47 -16.42 -0.59
CA ARG A 36 -25.11 -17.73 -0.68
C ARG A 36 -26.48 -17.65 -1.36
N GLU A 37 -27.28 -16.64 -1.03
CA GLU A 37 -28.57 -16.38 -1.69
C GLU A 37 -28.40 -16.08 -3.18
N ALA A 38 -27.30 -15.44 -3.58
CA ALA A 38 -26.94 -15.23 -4.98
C ALA A 38 -26.53 -16.53 -5.72
N GLY A 39 -26.48 -17.67 -5.02
CA GLY A 39 -26.20 -18.98 -5.62
C GLY A 39 -24.78 -19.15 -6.17
N LEU A 40 -23.82 -18.37 -5.66
CA LEU A 40 -22.45 -18.40 -6.15
C LEU A 40 -21.72 -19.67 -5.73
N ALA A 41 -20.97 -20.26 -6.66
CA ALA A 41 -20.12 -21.40 -6.35
C ALA A 41 -19.00 -21.01 -5.38
N SER A 42 -18.61 -21.95 -4.50
CA SER A 42 -17.43 -21.78 -3.65
C SER A 42 -16.21 -21.46 -4.50
N GLY A 43 -15.38 -20.53 -4.04
CA GLY A 43 -14.21 -20.05 -4.78
C GLY A 43 -14.51 -19.00 -5.87
N ALA A 44 -15.77 -18.59 -6.03
CA ALA A 44 -16.11 -17.54 -6.98
C ALA A 44 -15.40 -16.23 -6.61
N ARG A 45 -14.99 -15.49 -7.64
CA ARG A 45 -14.41 -14.15 -7.50
C ARG A 45 -15.52 -13.12 -7.36
N ILE A 46 -15.37 -12.25 -6.35
CA ILE A 46 -16.32 -11.17 -6.06
C ILE A 46 -15.60 -9.84 -6.31
N ALA A 47 -15.98 -9.13 -7.34
CA ALA A 47 -15.37 -7.82 -7.66
C ALA A 47 -16.05 -6.71 -6.84
N PHE A 48 -15.28 -6.05 -5.99
CA PHE A 48 -15.73 -4.91 -5.19
C PHE A 48 -15.37 -3.61 -5.90
N GLN A 49 -16.39 -2.84 -6.22
CA GLN A 49 -16.29 -1.52 -6.83
C GLN A 49 -17.04 -0.50 -5.97
N ALA A 50 -16.43 -0.14 -4.85
CA ALA A 50 -17.00 0.82 -3.92
C ALA A 50 -15.91 1.72 -3.33
N SER A 51 -16.33 2.91 -2.88
CA SER A 51 -15.49 3.77 -2.06
C SER A 51 -15.26 3.16 -0.68
N ASN A 52 -14.22 3.63 0.02
CA ASN A 52 -13.97 3.21 1.39
C ASN A 52 -15.22 3.39 2.25
N SER A 53 -15.59 2.34 2.97
CA SER A 53 -16.67 2.34 3.97
C SER A 53 -16.49 1.15 4.92
N ALA A 54 -17.08 1.22 6.08
CA ALA A 54 -17.15 0.11 7.03
C ALA A 54 -17.83 -1.12 6.42
N LEU A 55 -18.88 -0.90 5.62
CA LEU A 55 -19.59 -1.97 4.89
C LEU A 55 -18.68 -2.68 3.88
N LEU A 56 -17.89 -1.93 3.11
CA LEU A 56 -16.91 -2.53 2.19
C LEU A 56 -15.94 -3.43 2.95
N LEU A 57 -15.36 -2.93 4.04
CA LEU A 57 -14.37 -3.66 4.83
C LEU A 57 -14.96 -4.95 5.43
N ALA A 58 -16.14 -4.87 6.07
CA ALA A 58 -16.83 -6.03 6.63
C ALA A 58 -17.24 -7.04 5.55
N SER A 59 -17.67 -6.57 4.38
CA SER A 59 -18.05 -7.43 3.26
C SER A 59 -16.86 -8.17 2.67
N VAL A 60 -15.70 -7.52 2.55
CA VAL A 60 -14.44 -8.18 2.13
C VAL A 60 -14.03 -9.25 3.14
N LEU A 61 -14.11 -8.95 4.45
CA LEU A 61 -13.83 -9.91 5.51
C LEU A 61 -14.79 -11.13 5.42
N GLY A 62 -16.07 -10.87 5.23
CA GLY A 62 -17.09 -11.91 5.07
C GLY A 62 -16.85 -12.80 3.84
N ALA A 63 -16.53 -12.20 2.70
CA ALA A 63 -16.20 -12.95 1.49
C ALA A 63 -14.99 -13.86 1.68
N LEU A 64 -13.91 -13.36 2.28
CA LEU A 64 -12.67 -14.13 2.54
C LEU A 64 -12.92 -15.32 3.45
N ARG A 65 -13.72 -15.14 4.51
CA ARG A 65 -14.04 -16.15 5.50
C ARG A 65 -15.12 -17.13 5.02
N ALA A 66 -15.95 -16.72 4.06
CA ALA A 66 -16.93 -17.59 3.40
C ALA A 66 -16.34 -18.39 2.21
N GLY A 67 -15.05 -18.28 1.92
CA GLY A 67 -14.38 -19.01 0.85
C GLY A 67 -14.61 -18.41 -0.54
N TYR A 68 -14.78 -17.10 -0.64
CA TYR A 68 -14.80 -16.36 -1.90
C TYR A 68 -13.54 -15.53 -2.08
N ALA A 69 -13.18 -15.20 -3.32
CA ALA A 69 -12.02 -14.40 -3.66
C ALA A 69 -12.39 -12.93 -3.94
N PRO A 70 -12.21 -12.00 -2.98
CA PRO A 70 -12.41 -10.59 -3.24
C PRO A 70 -11.42 -10.05 -4.27
N VAL A 71 -11.92 -9.33 -5.26
CA VAL A 71 -11.16 -8.61 -6.28
C VAL A 71 -11.41 -7.12 -6.09
N MET A 72 -10.37 -6.37 -5.74
CA MET A 72 -10.51 -4.98 -5.36
C MET A 72 -10.29 -4.06 -6.55
N LEU A 73 -11.31 -3.29 -6.93
CA LEU A 73 -11.27 -2.32 -8.02
C LEU A 73 -11.24 -0.89 -7.46
N GLY A 74 -10.42 -0.04 -8.06
CA GLY A 74 -10.38 1.37 -7.71
C GLY A 74 -11.72 2.07 -8.04
N ALA A 75 -12.24 2.87 -7.10
CA ALA A 75 -13.50 3.58 -7.29
C ALA A 75 -13.44 4.64 -8.43
N THR A 76 -12.24 5.11 -8.75
CA THR A 76 -12.00 6.16 -9.77
C THR A 76 -11.67 5.62 -11.16
N LEU A 77 -11.70 4.29 -11.36
CA LEU A 77 -11.47 3.69 -12.67
C LEU A 77 -12.52 4.15 -13.68
N THR A 78 -12.09 4.48 -14.90
CA THR A 78 -12.98 4.74 -16.00
C THR A 78 -13.80 3.49 -16.35
N ALA A 79 -14.93 3.66 -17.03
CA ALA A 79 -15.76 2.53 -17.46
C ALA A 79 -14.99 1.54 -18.34
N ARG A 80 -14.06 2.02 -19.18
CA ARG A 80 -13.21 1.20 -20.02
C ARG A 80 -12.22 0.36 -19.19
N GLU A 81 -11.42 1.01 -18.33
CA GLU A 81 -10.45 0.32 -17.47
C GLU A 81 -11.12 -0.75 -16.62
N ARG A 82 -12.24 -0.41 -16.01
CA ARG A 82 -13.05 -1.35 -15.23
C ARG A 82 -13.49 -2.56 -16.04
N SER A 83 -14.05 -2.32 -17.24
CA SER A 83 -14.50 -3.39 -18.12
C SER A 83 -13.37 -4.34 -18.52
N GLU A 84 -12.19 -3.79 -18.80
CA GLU A 84 -10.99 -4.56 -19.12
C GLU A 84 -10.55 -5.43 -17.92
N LEU A 85 -10.49 -4.85 -16.68
CA LEU A 85 -10.11 -5.60 -15.49
C LEU A 85 -11.14 -6.68 -15.11
N LEU A 86 -12.43 -6.38 -15.25
CA LEU A 86 -13.49 -7.37 -15.01
C LEU A 86 -13.44 -8.53 -16.00
N ALA A 87 -13.14 -8.24 -17.27
CA ALA A 87 -12.96 -9.29 -18.29
C ALA A 87 -11.76 -10.20 -17.96
N ASP A 88 -10.67 -9.64 -17.41
CA ASP A 88 -9.48 -10.41 -17.03
C ASP A 88 -9.73 -11.37 -15.88
N VAL A 89 -10.51 -10.98 -14.89
CA VAL A 89 -10.74 -11.82 -13.71
C VAL A 89 -12.03 -12.65 -13.78
N GLY A 90 -12.99 -12.28 -14.63
CA GLY A 90 -14.26 -13.00 -14.79
C GLY A 90 -14.98 -13.23 -13.45
N PRO A 91 -15.42 -12.18 -12.73
CA PRO A 91 -16.05 -12.36 -11.43
C PRO A 91 -17.44 -12.98 -11.56
N GLY A 92 -17.83 -13.76 -10.56
CA GLY A 92 -19.20 -14.29 -10.43
C GLY A 92 -20.20 -13.22 -9.99
N LEU A 93 -19.73 -12.17 -9.33
CA LEU A 93 -20.55 -11.04 -8.87
C LEU A 93 -19.72 -9.77 -8.87
N VAL A 94 -20.36 -8.64 -9.24
CA VAL A 94 -19.82 -7.29 -9.05
C VAL A 94 -20.64 -6.60 -7.96
N VAL A 95 -19.96 -6.13 -6.93
CA VAL A 95 -20.55 -5.50 -5.74
C VAL A 95 -20.22 -4.02 -5.74
N ASP A 96 -21.24 -3.19 -5.83
CA ASP A 96 -21.18 -1.73 -5.68
C ASP A 96 -21.77 -1.29 -4.32
N GLY A 97 -21.87 0.01 -4.10
CA GLY A 97 -22.46 0.57 -2.88
C GLY A 97 -23.91 0.13 -2.64
N THR A 98 -24.70 -0.06 -3.70
CA THR A 98 -26.09 -0.51 -3.62
C THR A 98 -26.17 -1.96 -3.15
N ALA A 99 -25.34 -2.83 -3.72
CA ALA A 99 -25.24 -4.24 -3.30
C ALA A 99 -24.72 -4.37 -1.86
N LEU A 100 -23.75 -3.55 -1.45
CA LEU A 100 -23.28 -3.49 -0.06
C LEU A 100 -24.42 -3.11 0.91
N ALA A 101 -25.22 -2.10 0.56
CA ALA A 101 -26.34 -1.67 1.39
C ALA A 101 -27.42 -2.77 1.48
N ALA A 102 -27.75 -3.44 0.37
CA ALA A 102 -28.73 -4.52 0.33
C ALA A 102 -28.29 -5.72 1.20
N ALA A 103 -27.01 -6.05 1.21
CA ALA A 103 -26.48 -7.17 1.99
C ALA A 103 -26.65 -7.01 3.51
N GLN A 104 -26.88 -5.79 4.02
CA GLN A 104 -27.12 -5.56 5.45
C GLN A 104 -28.42 -6.22 5.97
N SER A 105 -29.37 -6.47 5.08
CA SER A 105 -30.65 -7.11 5.43
C SER A 105 -30.68 -8.61 5.14
N ALA A 106 -29.59 -9.16 4.60
CA ALA A 106 -29.50 -10.59 4.33
C ALA A 106 -29.44 -11.42 5.64
N PRO A 107 -29.88 -12.68 5.62
CA PRO A 107 -29.74 -13.56 6.76
C PRO A 107 -28.26 -13.81 7.08
N GLU A 108 -27.94 -13.94 8.35
CA GLU A 108 -26.59 -14.27 8.77
C GLU A 108 -26.23 -15.70 8.38
N SER A 109 -24.97 -15.88 7.98
CA SER A 109 -24.40 -17.16 7.58
C SER A 109 -23.17 -17.48 8.42
N ASP A 110 -22.94 -18.74 8.73
CA ASP A 110 -21.75 -19.15 9.46
C ASP A 110 -20.50 -18.87 8.63
N LEU A 111 -19.46 -18.41 9.33
CA LEU A 111 -18.15 -18.08 8.77
C LEU A 111 -17.06 -18.91 9.43
N ASP A 112 -16.05 -19.28 8.65
CA ASP A 112 -14.80 -19.77 9.21
C ASP A 112 -14.11 -18.63 9.99
N PRO A 113 -13.40 -18.90 11.10
CA PRO A 113 -12.65 -17.86 11.82
C PRO A 113 -11.51 -17.25 11.00
N TRP A 114 -11.01 -17.96 9.98
CA TRP A 114 -9.83 -17.57 9.22
C TRP A 114 -10.14 -17.07 7.81
N MET A 115 -9.32 -16.16 7.31
CA MET A 115 -9.34 -15.70 5.92
C MET A 115 -8.57 -16.68 5.04
N HIS A 116 -9.28 -17.43 4.18
CA HIS A 116 -8.68 -18.48 3.33
C HIS A 116 -7.97 -17.97 2.08
N ALA A 117 -7.83 -16.67 1.93
CA ALA A 117 -7.09 -16.03 0.84
C ALA A 117 -6.68 -14.61 1.24
N ARG A 118 -5.83 -13.98 0.41
CA ARG A 118 -5.65 -12.51 0.42
C ARG A 118 -6.56 -11.91 -0.66
N PRO A 119 -7.08 -10.69 -0.47
CA PRO A 119 -7.79 -9.99 -1.54
C PRO A 119 -6.91 -9.86 -2.79
N MET A 120 -7.51 -10.02 -3.97
CA MET A 120 -6.82 -9.77 -5.23
C MET A 120 -6.74 -8.28 -5.50
N HIS A 121 -5.54 -7.79 -5.75
CA HIS A 121 -5.28 -6.40 -6.14
C HIS A 121 -4.57 -6.36 -7.48
N PHE A 122 -4.82 -5.30 -8.25
CA PHE A 122 -4.14 -5.09 -9.51
C PHE A 122 -2.85 -4.29 -9.31
N THR A 123 -1.78 -4.74 -9.98
CA THR A 123 -0.53 -3.99 -10.07
C THR A 123 -0.48 -3.23 -11.39
N SER A 124 0.16 -2.06 -11.39
CA SER A 124 0.54 -1.38 -12.62
C SER A 124 1.64 -2.20 -13.31
N GLY A 125 1.25 -3.11 -14.20
CA GLY A 125 2.21 -3.96 -14.89
C GLY A 125 3.24 -3.16 -15.69
N THR A 126 4.52 -3.56 -15.65
CA THR A 126 5.59 -3.02 -16.49
C THR A 126 5.32 -3.16 -17.99
N SER A 127 4.41 -4.05 -18.37
CA SER A 127 3.93 -4.27 -19.75
C SER A 127 2.72 -3.39 -20.13
N GLY A 128 2.35 -2.41 -19.31
CA GLY A 128 1.23 -1.49 -19.57
C GLY A 128 -0.16 -2.03 -19.21
N ARG A 129 -0.35 -3.34 -19.04
CA ARG A 129 -1.64 -3.91 -18.61
C ARG A 129 -1.55 -4.39 -17.15
N PRO A 130 -2.43 -3.88 -16.25
CA PRO A 130 -2.45 -4.30 -14.87
C PRO A 130 -2.69 -5.82 -14.75
N LYS A 131 -2.06 -6.46 -13.76
CA LYS A 131 -2.27 -7.87 -13.46
C LYS A 131 -2.77 -8.04 -12.03
N ALA A 132 -3.78 -8.90 -11.85
CA ALA A 132 -4.28 -9.24 -10.53
C ALA A 132 -3.29 -10.19 -9.83
N VAL A 133 -2.91 -9.86 -8.61
CA VAL A 133 -2.08 -10.69 -7.73
C VAL A 133 -2.99 -11.58 -6.91
N TRP A 134 -2.79 -12.88 -6.98
CA TRP A 134 -3.60 -13.89 -6.31
C TRP A 134 -2.76 -14.78 -5.38
N SER A 135 -3.17 -14.92 -4.12
CA SER A 135 -2.47 -15.78 -3.14
C SER A 135 -2.69 -17.28 -3.31
N GLY A 136 -3.68 -17.69 -4.13
CA GLY A 136 -4.23 -19.03 -4.01
C GLY A 136 -5.15 -19.16 -2.79
N TRP A 137 -5.76 -20.34 -2.65
CA TRP A 137 -6.52 -20.72 -1.47
C TRP A 137 -5.57 -21.24 -0.40
N LEU A 138 -5.74 -20.75 0.82
CA LEU A 138 -4.95 -21.14 1.98
C LEU A 138 -5.70 -22.23 2.77
N GLY A 139 -5.01 -23.32 3.09
CA GLY A 139 -5.48 -24.25 4.10
C GLY A 139 -5.54 -23.57 5.48
N ARG A 140 -6.22 -24.19 6.45
CA ARG A 140 -6.47 -23.60 7.77
C ARG A 140 -5.18 -23.12 8.45
N ASP A 141 -4.17 -23.96 8.52
CA ASP A 141 -2.90 -23.63 9.20
C ASP A 141 -2.18 -22.46 8.52
N ALA A 142 -2.22 -22.38 7.19
CA ALA A 142 -1.64 -21.30 6.41
C ALA A 142 -2.43 -19.98 6.59
N ALA A 143 -3.76 -20.05 6.68
CA ALA A 143 -4.62 -18.90 6.92
C ALA A 143 -4.41 -18.32 8.33
N GLU A 144 -4.28 -19.19 9.33
CA GLU A 144 -3.93 -18.82 10.71
C GLU A 144 -2.53 -18.19 10.78
N ALA A 145 -1.54 -18.83 10.15
CA ALA A 145 -0.16 -18.32 10.10
C ALA A 145 -0.07 -16.96 9.42
N LEU A 146 -0.85 -16.70 8.36
CA LEU A 146 -0.90 -15.41 7.68
C LEU A 146 -1.34 -14.29 8.63
N VAL A 147 -2.41 -14.51 9.40
CA VAL A 147 -2.94 -13.50 10.34
C VAL A 147 -1.98 -13.31 11.51
N ALA A 148 -1.48 -14.40 12.10
CA ALA A 148 -0.55 -14.36 13.22
C ALA A 148 0.76 -13.65 12.85
N GLU A 149 1.29 -13.88 11.66
CA GLU A 149 2.50 -13.21 11.16
C GLU A 149 2.30 -11.69 11.03
N GLU A 150 1.16 -11.25 10.48
CA GLU A 150 0.86 -9.83 10.36
C GLU A 150 0.66 -9.17 11.73
N GLN A 151 -0.08 -9.83 12.65
CA GLN A 151 -0.27 -9.33 14.00
C GLN A 151 1.06 -9.19 14.75
N ALA A 152 1.93 -10.20 14.65
CA ALA A 152 3.24 -10.18 15.31
C ALA A 152 4.17 -9.11 14.73
N ALA A 153 4.23 -8.97 13.39
CA ALA A 153 5.12 -8.01 12.72
C ALA A 153 4.79 -6.56 13.07
N TRP A 154 3.51 -6.26 13.28
CA TRP A 154 3.02 -4.90 13.56
C TRP A 154 2.51 -4.73 15.00
N THR A 155 2.63 -5.78 15.82
CA THR A 155 2.13 -5.81 17.20
C THR A 155 0.65 -5.43 17.33
N ILE A 156 -0.18 -5.77 16.34
CA ILE A 156 -1.61 -5.45 16.32
C ILE A 156 -2.37 -6.35 17.29
N GLY A 157 -3.23 -5.75 18.12
CA GLY A 157 -4.01 -6.42 19.14
C GLY A 157 -5.43 -5.87 19.31
N PRO A 158 -6.22 -6.43 20.23
CA PRO A 158 -7.65 -6.11 20.40
C PRO A 158 -7.90 -4.68 20.92
N ALA A 159 -6.91 -4.04 21.51
CA ALA A 159 -7.02 -2.65 21.98
C ALA A 159 -6.79 -1.62 20.86
N ASP A 160 -6.43 -2.06 19.66
CA ASP A 160 -6.12 -1.14 18.58
C ASP A 160 -7.35 -0.61 17.86
N VAL A 161 -7.25 0.67 17.51
CA VAL A 161 -8.18 1.34 16.62
C VAL A 161 -7.40 1.84 15.40
N HIS A 162 -7.61 1.21 14.25
CA HIS A 162 -6.89 1.52 13.02
C HIS A 162 -7.57 2.61 12.21
N LEU A 163 -6.84 3.67 11.85
CA LEU A 163 -7.32 4.72 10.95
C LEU A 163 -6.96 4.39 9.50
N VAL A 164 -7.98 4.26 8.64
CA VAL A 164 -7.81 4.05 7.19
C VAL A 164 -7.51 5.38 6.52
N CYS A 165 -6.30 5.56 5.99
CA CYS A 165 -5.91 6.78 5.27
C CYS A 165 -5.89 6.61 3.74
N GLY A 166 -5.66 5.41 3.24
CA GLY A 166 -5.56 5.13 1.80
C GLY A 166 -6.78 4.39 1.23
N PRO A 167 -6.88 4.31 -0.11
CA PRO A 167 -7.95 3.53 -0.75
C PRO A 167 -7.80 2.04 -0.46
N MET A 168 -8.85 1.39 0.04
CA MET A 168 -8.88 -0.05 0.32
C MET A 168 -8.82 -0.91 -0.96
N SER A 169 -8.87 -0.32 -2.14
CA SER A 169 -8.54 -1.01 -3.39
C SER A 169 -7.05 -1.38 -3.50
N HIS A 170 -6.20 -0.91 -2.59
CA HIS A 170 -4.78 -1.27 -2.50
C HIS A 170 -4.48 -2.20 -1.34
N SER A 171 -3.41 -2.98 -1.51
CA SER A 171 -3.03 -4.05 -0.60
C SER A 171 -2.80 -3.56 0.84
N ALA A 172 -1.94 -2.57 1.07
CA ALA A 172 -1.63 -2.13 2.43
C ALA A 172 -2.81 -1.43 3.14
N PRO A 173 -3.53 -0.46 2.51
CA PRO A 173 -4.69 0.18 3.14
C PRO A 173 -5.83 -0.79 3.49
N LEU A 174 -5.94 -1.95 2.84
CA LEU A 174 -6.93 -2.97 3.16
C LEU A 174 -6.40 -4.01 4.15
N ARG A 175 -5.13 -4.39 4.06
CA ARG A 175 -4.53 -5.43 4.90
C ARG A 175 -4.50 -5.05 6.38
N PHE A 176 -4.03 -3.84 6.70
CA PHE A 176 -3.95 -3.39 8.09
C PHE A 176 -5.30 -3.42 8.81
N PRO A 177 -6.40 -2.82 8.27
CA PRO A 177 -7.70 -2.89 8.92
C PRO A 177 -8.26 -4.32 8.99
N LEU A 178 -8.07 -5.19 7.98
CA LEU A 178 -8.49 -6.60 8.07
C LEU A 178 -7.78 -7.33 9.22
N VAL A 179 -6.49 -7.12 9.38
CA VAL A 179 -5.71 -7.74 10.47
C VAL A 179 -6.11 -7.17 11.83
N THR A 180 -6.43 -5.87 11.90
CA THR A 180 -6.93 -5.24 13.14
C THR A 180 -8.26 -5.85 13.57
N LEU A 181 -9.21 -6.01 12.65
CA LEU A 181 -10.48 -6.69 12.96
C LEU A 181 -10.28 -8.17 13.35
N ALA A 182 -9.38 -8.88 12.65
CA ALA A 182 -9.04 -10.27 13.01
C ALA A 182 -8.36 -10.40 14.38
N ALA A 183 -7.74 -9.32 14.88
CA ALA A 183 -7.18 -9.24 16.23
C ALA A 183 -8.20 -8.86 17.31
N GLY A 184 -9.48 -8.62 16.94
CA GLY A 184 -10.52 -8.12 17.83
C GLY A 184 -10.51 -6.60 18.04
N GLY A 185 -9.69 -5.85 17.31
CA GLY A 185 -9.63 -4.40 17.35
C GLY A 185 -10.74 -3.71 16.56
N SER A 186 -10.66 -2.40 16.45
CA SER A 186 -11.64 -1.56 15.74
C SER A 186 -10.99 -0.79 14.61
N VAL A 187 -11.80 -0.31 13.66
CA VAL A 187 -11.32 0.46 12.49
C VAL A 187 -12.16 1.71 12.30
N VAL A 188 -11.51 2.84 12.13
CA VAL A 188 -12.14 4.09 11.69
C VAL A 188 -11.94 4.24 10.19
N VAL A 189 -13.04 4.37 9.46
CA VAL A 189 -13.08 4.47 8.00
C VAL A 189 -13.64 5.82 7.58
N PRO A 190 -12.79 6.80 7.25
CA PRO A 190 -13.23 8.04 6.59
C PRO A 190 -13.67 7.77 5.16
N HIS A 191 -14.59 8.58 4.62
CA HIS A 191 -14.99 8.49 3.20
C HIS A 191 -13.85 8.77 2.22
N GLY A 192 -12.78 9.44 2.65
CA GLY A 192 -11.56 9.72 1.92
C GLY A 192 -10.50 10.31 2.84
N PHE A 193 -9.27 10.50 2.34
CA PHE A 193 -8.22 11.10 3.15
C PHE A 193 -8.39 12.64 3.20
N ASP A 194 -8.73 13.13 4.38
CA ASP A 194 -8.65 14.53 4.76
C ASP A 194 -7.69 14.68 5.95
N ALA A 195 -6.67 15.53 5.80
CA ALA A 195 -5.62 15.69 6.80
C ALA A 195 -6.13 16.33 8.10
N LEU A 196 -7.13 17.21 8.02
CA LEU A 196 -7.72 17.84 9.21
C LEU A 196 -8.62 16.85 9.96
N VAL A 197 -9.40 16.04 9.24
CA VAL A 197 -10.22 14.97 9.82
C VAL A 197 -9.32 13.96 10.53
N ALA A 198 -8.29 13.46 9.85
CA ALA A 198 -7.32 12.53 10.42
C ALA A 198 -6.63 13.13 11.66
N GLY A 199 -6.25 14.41 11.59
CA GLY A 199 -5.66 15.15 12.70
C GLY A 199 -6.55 15.19 13.93
N ARG A 200 -7.84 15.53 13.77
CA ARG A 200 -8.81 15.56 14.88
C ARG A 200 -9.03 14.18 15.51
N LEU A 201 -9.12 13.11 14.71
CA LEU A 201 -9.27 11.74 15.20
C LEU A 201 -8.05 11.29 16.03
N ILE A 202 -6.85 11.68 15.60
CA ILE A 202 -5.60 11.41 16.33
C ILE A 202 -5.56 12.21 17.63
N GLU A 203 -5.85 13.51 17.58
CA GLU A 203 -5.85 14.40 18.73
C GLU A 203 -6.88 13.97 19.80
N ALA A 204 -8.05 13.55 19.37
CA ALA A 204 -9.09 13.01 20.26
C ALA A 204 -8.70 11.69 20.94
N GLY A 205 -7.57 11.08 20.57
CA GLY A 205 -7.16 9.78 21.09
C GLY A 205 -8.01 8.62 20.61
N THR A 206 -8.83 8.82 19.57
CA THR A 206 -9.75 7.81 19.05
C THR A 206 -9.01 6.67 18.34
N VAL A 207 -7.84 6.95 17.76
CA VAL A 207 -7.09 5.99 16.93
C VAL A 207 -5.69 5.74 17.48
N THR A 208 -5.17 4.53 17.31
CA THR A 208 -3.88 4.06 17.83
C THR A 208 -2.91 3.63 16.73
N THR A 209 -3.41 3.22 15.59
CA THR A 209 -2.59 2.72 14.48
C THR A 209 -3.05 3.29 13.15
N SER A 210 -2.14 3.41 12.19
CA SER A 210 -2.47 3.75 10.81
C SER A 210 -1.40 3.26 9.83
N PHE A 211 -1.81 3.03 8.58
CA PHE A 211 -0.92 2.97 7.43
C PHE A 211 -1.07 4.26 6.60
N MET A 212 0.06 4.91 6.31
CA MET A 212 0.10 6.16 5.55
C MET A 212 1.13 6.07 4.42
N ALA A 213 0.78 6.51 3.21
CA ALA A 213 1.79 6.81 2.22
C ALA A 213 2.54 8.10 2.60
N PRO A 214 3.79 8.33 2.15
CA PRO A 214 4.51 9.58 2.40
C PRO A 214 3.71 10.84 2.02
N ALA A 215 2.90 10.79 0.96
CA ALA A 215 2.00 11.88 0.57
C ALA A 215 0.92 12.19 1.64
N HIS A 216 0.41 11.19 2.36
CA HIS A 216 -0.51 11.42 3.48
C HIS A 216 0.21 12.12 4.64
N LEU A 217 1.41 11.66 5.00
CA LEU A 217 2.24 12.30 6.03
C LEU A 217 2.54 13.76 5.67
N GLN A 218 2.93 14.03 4.43
CA GLN A 218 3.21 15.38 3.94
C GLN A 218 1.98 16.30 4.06
N ARG A 219 0.80 15.81 3.65
CA ARG A 219 -0.46 16.57 3.77
C ARG A 219 -0.86 16.84 5.23
N MET A 220 -0.65 15.86 6.12
CA MET A 220 -0.89 16.06 7.55
C MET A 220 0.04 17.12 8.13
N LEU A 221 1.34 17.06 7.83
CA LEU A 221 2.31 18.06 8.29
C LEU A 221 1.98 19.48 7.79
N ALA A 222 1.51 19.59 6.54
CA ALA A 222 1.08 20.86 5.96
C ALA A 222 -0.19 21.43 6.60
N ALA A 223 -1.09 20.57 7.09
CA ALA A 223 -2.32 20.97 7.76
C ALA A 223 -2.11 21.45 9.19
N GLY A 224 -0.92 21.33 9.76
CA GLY A 224 -0.58 21.62 11.15
C GLY A 224 -0.78 20.37 12.03
N PRO A 225 0.31 19.84 12.58
CA PRO A 225 0.25 18.58 13.30
C PRO A 225 -0.51 18.70 14.62
N PRO A 226 -1.48 17.80 14.87
CA PRO A 226 -2.10 17.67 16.18
C PRO A 226 -1.15 16.99 17.17
N ALA A 227 -1.49 17.01 18.45
CA ALA A 227 -0.84 16.12 19.42
C ALA A 227 -1.17 14.65 19.06
N ALA A 228 -0.15 13.81 18.96
CA ALA A 228 -0.31 12.45 18.46
C ALA A 228 0.03 11.35 19.50
N ALA A 229 -0.19 11.65 20.79
CA ALA A 229 0.16 10.76 21.91
C ALA A 229 -0.55 9.39 21.89
N SER A 230 -1.69 9.28 21.21
CA SER A 230 -2.43 8.01 21.07
C SER A 230 -1.82 7.04 20.05
N MET A 231 -1.03 7.56 19.10
CA MET A 231 -0.49 6.75 18.01
C MET A 231 0.69 5.91 18.49
N ARG A 232 0.52 4.59 18.47
CA ARG A 232 1.60 3.65 18.79
C ARG A 232 2.23 3.00 17.54
N LEU A 233 1.53 3.05 16.40
CA LEU A 233 2.04 2.54 15.12
C LEU A 233 1.57 3.43 13.96
N VAL A 234 2.53 3.99 13.26
CA VAL A 234 2.34 4.61 11.94
C VAL A 234 3.27 3.91 10.98
N ALA A 235 2.73 2.92 10.27
CA ALA A 235 3.45 2.25 9.20
C ALA A 235 3.39 3.10 7.92
N HIS A 236 4.51 3.26 7.21
CA HIS A 236 4.49 3.97 5.94
C HIS A 236 5.31 3.26 4.86
N ALA A 237 4.83 3.36 3.63
CA ALA A 237 5.44 2.76 2.45
C ALA A 237 4.78 3.30 1.17
N GLY A 238 5.20 2.75 0.03
CA GLY A 238 4.55 2.97 -1.28
C GLY A 238 5.31 3.94 -2.18
N SER A 239 6.15 4.79 -1.63
CA SER A 239 7.09 5.65 -2.36
C SER A 239 8.25 6.03 -1.44
N ALA A 240 9.31 6.62 -2.00
CA ALA A 240 10.37 7.23 -1.20
C ALA A 240 9.79 8.29 -0.26
N CYS A 241 10.20 8.29 1.00
CA CYS A 241 9.78 9.28 1.99
C CYS A 241 10.82 10.40 2.04
N PRO A 242 10.48 11.64 1.63
CA PRO A 242 11.41 12.77 1.70
C PRO A 242 11.93 13.00 3.12
N LEU A 243 13.18 13.40 3.26
CA LEU A 243 13.81 13.56 4.58
C LEU A 243 13.04 14.54 5.47
N HIS A 244 12.55 15.68 4.93
CA HIS A 244 11.77 16.64 5.69
C HIS A 244 10.43 16.07 6.17
N VAL A 245 9.77 15.20 5.37
CA VAL A 245 8.53 14.50 5.76
C VAL A 245 8.81 13.48 6.86
N ARG A 246 9.90 12.74 6.72
CA ARG A 246 10.36 11.79 7.74
C ARG A 246 10.66 12.49 9.07
N THR A 247 11.40 13.60 9.02
CA THR A 247 11.73 14.40 10.22
C THR A 247 10.47 14.96 10.87
N GLY A 248 9.55 15.51 10.08
CA GLY A 248 8.28 16.01 10.58
C GLY A 248 7.42 14.92 11.20
N ALA A 249 7.34 13.75 10.56
CA ALA A 249 6.61 12.60 11.10
C ALA A 249 7.19 12.10 12.43
N ARG A 250 8.52 12.09 12.58
CA ARG A 250 9.19 11.77 13.85
C ARG A 250 8.85 12.78 14.96
N ALA A 251 8.84 14.06 14.63
CA ALA A 251 8.45 15.10 15.58
C ALA A 251 6.98 14.96 16.01
N LEU A 252 6.10 14.53 15.10
CA LEU A 252 4.68 14.38 15.35
C LEU A 252 4.34 13.10 16.12
N PHE A 253 4.84 11.95 15.68
CA PHE A 253 4.44 10.62 16.20
C PHE A 253 5.47 10.00 17.16
N GLY A 254 6.69 10.48 17.18
CA GLY A 254 7.80 9.88 17.91
C GLY A 254 8.40 8.67 17.19
N ASP A 255 9.65 8.36 17.48
CA ASP A 255 10.39 7.26 16.85
C ASP A 255 9.80 5.87 17.17
N ALA A 256 9.24 5.72 18.35
CA ALA A 256 8.66 4.44 18.79
C ALA A 256 7.46 4.01 17.93
N ALA A 257 6.67 4.97 17.43
CA ALA A 257 5.49 4.70 16.65
C ALA A 257 5.78 4.46 15.15
N LEU A 258 6.85 5.04 14.61
CA LEU A 258 7.11 5.01 13.17
C LEU A 258 7.77 3.70 12.72
N ARG A 259 7.25 3.15 11.61
CA ARG A 259 7.83 2.02 10.89
C ARG A 259 7.72 2.25 9.40
N GLU A 260 8.86 2.32 8.72
CA GLU A 260 8.89 2.24 7.26
C GLU A 260 8.98 0.79 6.83
N PHE A 261 8.40 0.46 5.68
CA PHE A 261 8.63 -0.82 5.04
C PHE A 261 8.74 -0.68 3.52
N TYR A 262 9.53 -1.55 2.92
CA TYR A 262 9.54 -1.74 1.48
C TYR A 262 8.77 -3.00 1.13
N GLY A 263 7.94 -2.88 0.10
CA GLY A 263 7.12 -3.97 -0.42
C GLY A 263 6.30 -3.54 -1.62
N SER A 264 5.62 -4.53 -2.17
CA SER A 264 4.72 -4.40 -3.31
C SER A 264 3.39 -5.08 -3.00
N THR A 265 2.48 -5.11 -3.97
CA THR A 265 1.24 -5.88 -3.87
C THR A 265 1.51 -7.38 -3.70
N GLU A 266 2.58 -7.86 -4.28
CA GLU A 266 3.04 -9.26 -4.24
C GLU A 266 3.49 -9.68 -2.83
N GLY A 267 4.20 -8.80 -2.12
CA GLY A 267 4.68 -9.09 -0.78
C GLY A 267 5.43 -7.95 -0.11
N GLN A 268 5.69 -8.11 1.17
CA GLN A 268 6.52 -7.22 1.97
C GLN A 268 7.93 -7.80 2.11
N PHE A 269 8.93 -6.96 1.93
CA PHE A 269 10.34 -7.34 1.93
C PHE A 269 11.02 -6.97 3.25
N THR A 270 10.90 -5.69 3.66
CA THR A 270 11.67 -5.15 4.79
C THR A 270 10.79 -4.41 5.78
N ILE A 271 11.34 -4.17 6.98
CA ILE A 271 10.87 -3.18 7.94
C ILE A 271 12.10 -2.37 8.39
N CYS A 272 11.91 -1.07 8.58
CA CYS A 272 12.91 -0.12 9.01
C CYS A 272 12.38 0.78 10.12
N THR A 273 13.13 0.89 11.20
CA THR A 273 12.89 1.86 12.29
C THR A 273 13.61 3.19 12.01
N PRO A 274 13.20 4.31 12.64
CA PRO A 274 13.94 5.57 12.55
C PRO A 274 15.41 5.45 12.97
N ALA A 275 15.70 4.69 14.02
CA ALA A 275 17.09 4.48 14.50
C ALA A 275 17.94 3.72 13.48
N GLU A 276 17.38 2.73 12.79
CA GLU A 276 18.08 2.01 11.72
C GLU A 276 18.35 2.92 10.52
N PHE A 277 17.40 3.77 10.15
CA PHE A 277 17.59 4.75 9.08
C PHE A 277 18.66 5.78 9.44
N ASP A 278 18.69 6.27 10.67
CA ASP A 278 19.73 7.23 11.13
C ASP A 278 21.13 6.63 11.09
N ALA A 279 21.25 5.37 11.53
CA ALA A 279 22.51 4.66 11.50
C ALA A 279 22.96 4.30 10.06
N ARG A 280 22.01 4.20 9.12
CA ARG A 280 22.25 3.80 7.72
C ARG A 280 21.36 4.60 6.76
N PRO A 281 21.68 5.88 6.52
CA PRO A 281 20.85 6.75 5.68
C PRO A 281 20.62 6.15 4.28
N GLY A 282 19.37 6.20 3.83
CA GLY A 282 18.93 5.66 2.53
C GLY A 282 18.55 4.19 2.52
N THR A 283 18.71 3.47 3.65
CA THR A 283 18.20 2.10 3.75
C THR A 283 16.66 2.08 3.84
N VAL A 284 16.06 1.00 3.34
CA VAL A 284 14.66 0.64 3.57
C VAL A 284 14.51 -0.47 4.63
N GLY A 285 15.57 -0.69 5.42
CA GLY A 285 15.61 -1.63 6.53
C GLY A 285 16.13 -3.01 6.16
N ARG A 286 15.86 -3.97 7.03
CA ARG A 286 16.24 -5.38 6.89
C ARG A 286 15.05 -6.26 6.57
N ALA A 287 15.33 -7.49 6.15
CA ALA A 287 14.30 -8.48 5.94
C ALA A 287 13.32 -8.52 7.13
N ARG A 288 12.03 -8.42 6.81
CA ARG A 288 10.95 -8.60 7.78
C ARG A 288 11.07 -9.99 8.44
N PRO A 289 10.69 -10.18 9.72
CA PRO A 289 10.64 -11.50 10.34
C PRO A 289 9.94 -12.54 9.46
N GLY A 290 10.49 -13.74 9.36
CA GLY A 290 10.01 -14.79 8.46
C GLY A 290 10.38 -14.62 6.97
N ARG A 291 11.17 -13.62 6.62
CA ARG A 291 11.69 -13.36 5.27
C ARG A 291 13.21 -13.45 5.22
N ALA A 292 13.75 -13.65 4.03
CA ALA A 292 15.17 -13.46 3.75
C ALA A 292 15.32 -12.70 2.43
N LEU A 293 16.42 -11.98 2.26
CA LEU A 293 16.72 -11.21 1.06
C LEU A 293 18.00 -11.71 0.42
N ARG A 294 18.05 -11.69 -0.90
CA ARG A 294 19.28 -11.86 -1.68
C ARG A 294 19.27 -10.91 -2.87
N ILE A 295 20.45 -10.60 -3.37
CA ILE A 295 20.65 -9.87 -4.63
C ILE A 295 21.29 -10.85 -5.62
N ASP A 296 20.77 -10.92 -6.83
CA ASP A 296 21.37 -11.74 -7.88
C ASP A 296 22.52 -11.02 -8.62
N GLY A 297 23.15 -11.69 -9.58
CA GLY A 297 24.26 -11.14 -10.35
C GLY A 297 23.89 -9.96 -11.24
N GLU A 298 22.60 -9.69 -11.47
CA GLU A 298 22.08 -8.54 -12.24
C GLU A 298 21.58 -7.40 -11.32
N GLY A 299 21.64 -7.59 -10.00
CA GLY A 299 21.22 -6.61 -9.01
C GLY A 299 19.74 -6.70 -8.62
N HIS A 300 18.98 -7.71 -9.08
CA HIS A 300 17.59 -7.86 -8.68
C HIS A 300 17.45 -8.28 -7.23
N ILE A 301 16.47 -7.66 -6.56
CA ILE A 301 16.10 -7.99 -5.18
C ILE A 301 15.18 -9.22 -5.22
N TRP A 302 15.57 -10.26 -4.49
CA TRP A 302 14.79 -11.47 -4.27
C TRP A 302 14.42 -11.59 -2.79
N CYS A 303 13.18 -11.97 -2.53
CA CYS A 303 12.66 -12.20 -1.18
C CYS A 303 12.19 -13.65 -1.03
N ARG A 304 12.74 -14.36 -0.04
CA ARG A 304 12.22 -15.67 0.35
C ARG A 304 11.02 -15.49 1.27
N VAL A 305 9.97 -16.25 1.00
CA VAL A 305 8.71 -16.18 1.75
C VAL A 305 8.21 -17.57 2.14
N PRO A 306 7.45 -17.70 3.25
CA PRO A 306 6.76 -18.93 3.57
C PRO A 306 5.63 -19.21 2.57
N GLU A 307 5.13 -20.44 2.57
CA GLU A 307 4.12 -20.89 1.63
C GLU A 307 2.85 -20.03 1.64
N HIS A 308 2.35 -19.65 2.80
CA HIS A 308 1.16 -18.81 2.95
C HIS A 308 1.30 -17.38 2.38
N ALA A 309 2.51 -16.94 2.11
CA ALA A 309 2.79 -15.64 1.49
C ALA A 309 3.07 -15.71 0.00
N ARG A 310 2.98 -16.90 -0.63
CA ARG A 310 3.16 -17.06 -2.09
C ARG A 310 2.03 -16.36 -2.86
N PHE A 311 2.29 -16.10 -4.12
CA PHE A 311 1.33 -15.50 -5.04
C PHE A 311 1.51 -16.02 -6.47
N SER A 312 0.51 -15.76 -7.29
CA SER A 312 0.56 -15.88 -8.75
C SER A 312 -0.02 -14.62 -9.39
N TYR A 313 0.34 -14.36 -10.63
CA TYR A 313 -0.38 -13.38 -11.46
C TYR A 313 -1.54 -14.11 -12.14
N TRP A 314 -2.76 -13.64 -11.85
CA TRP A 314 -3.97 -14.27 -12.37
C TRP A 314 -3.98 -14.30 -13.90
N GLY A 315 -4.20 -15.50 -14.48
CA GLY A 315 -4.24 -15.69 -15.93
C GLY A 315 -2.89 -15.52 -16.63
N ASP A 316 -1.76 -15.42 -15.91
CA ASP A 316 -0.44 -15.22 -16.50
C ASP A 316 0.61 -16.17 -15.88
N PRO A 317 0.60 -17.46 -16.29
CA PRO A 317 1.54 -18.45 -15.75
C PRO A 317 2.99 -18.15 -16.11
N ASN A 318 3.25 -17.53 -17.26
CA ASN A 318 4.61 -17.19 -17.68
C ASN A 318 5.20 -16.09 -16.80
N LYS A 319 4.44 -15.01 -16.55
CA LYS A 319 4.87 -13.95 -15.63
C LYS A 319 5.01 -14.50 -14.20
N THR A 320 4.12 -15.39 -13.78
CA THR A 320 4.22 -16.06 -12.49
C THR A 320 5.52 -16.85 -12.38
N ALA A 321 5.82 -17.69 -13.37
CA ALA A 321 7.06 -18.48 -13.38
C ALA A 321 8.32 -17.60 -13.39
N ALA A 322 8.31 -16.50 -14.15
CA ALA A 322 9.44 -15.56 -14.21
C ALA A 322 9.67 -14.80 -12.89
N ALA A 323 8.63 -14.68 -12.04
CA ALA A 323 8.74 -13.99 -10.75
C ALA A 323 9.30 -14.89 -9.63
N TRP A 324 9.43 -16.20 -9.83
CA TRP A 324 9.79 -17.16 -8.80
C TRP A 324 11.05 -17.97 -9.13
N ASP A 325 11.89 -18.18 -8.12
CA ASP A 325 12.99 -19.15 -8.09
C ASP A 325 12.87 -19.95 -6.78
N GLY A 326 12.22 -21.11 -6.85
CA GLY A 326 11.88 -21.91 -5.66
C GLY A 326 10.90 -21.18 -4.71
N ASP A 327 11.36 -20.83 -3.52
CA ASP A 327 10.65 -20.07 -2.51
C ASP A 327 11.01 -18.57 -2.48
N TRP A 328 11.83 -18.14 -3.44
CA TRP A 328 12.24 -16.75 -3.65
C TRP A 328 11.42 -16.10 -4.75
N PHE A 329 10.97 -14.87 -4.51
CA PHE A 329 10.32 -14.07 -5.55
C PHE A 329 11.00 -12.73 -5.76
N THR A 330 10.83 -12.19 -6.95
CA THR A 330 11.24 -10.83 -7.32
C THR A 330 10.09 -10.08 -7.99
N VAL A 331 10.11 -8.77 -7.90
CA VAL A 331 9.22 -7.85 -8.64
C VAL A 331 9.97 -7.02 -9.68
N GLY A 332 11.26 -7.35 -9.89
CA GLY A 332 12.16 -6.68 -10.85
C GLY A 332 12.75 -5.37 -10.33
N ASP A 333 12.62 -5.11 -9.03
CA ASP A 333 13.30 -3.98 -8.40
C ASP A 333 14.79 -4.31 -8.20
N LEU A 334 15.64 -3.30 -8.35
CA LEU A 334 17.09 -3.40 -8.20
C LEU A 334 17.54 -2.79 -6.89
N GLY A 335 18.60 -3.35 -6.32
CA GLY A 335 19.14 -2.87 -5.06
C GLY A 335 20.39 -3.61 -4.62
N ARG A 336 20.86 -3.26 -3.43
CA ARG A 336 22.03 -3.89 -2.80
C ARG A 336 21.79 -4.11 -1.31
N LEU A 337 22.45 -5.12 -0.78
CA LEU A 337 22.52 -5.39 0.66
C LEU A 337 23.88 -4.95 1.18
N ASP A 338 23.91 -4.32 2.36
CA ASP A 338 25.14 -4.12 3.09
C ASP A 338 25.55 -5.41 3.86
N PRO A 339 26.76 -5.47 4.45
CA PRO A 339 27.22 -6.64 5.21
C PRO A 339 26.33 -7.01 6.41
N ASP A 340 25.58 -6.05 6.94
CA ASP A 340 24.66 -6.25 8.06
C ASP A 340 23.23 -6.63 7.61
N GLY A 341 23.01 -6.77 6.29
CA GLY A 341 21.74 -7.17 5.68
C GLY A 341 20.71 -6.06 5.51
N TYR A 342 21.12 -4.80 5.55
CA TYR A 342 20.25 -3.68 5.23
C TYR A 342 20.12 -3.49 3.73
N LEU A 343 18.88 -3.32 3.27
CA LEU A 343 18.55 -3.14 1.86
C LEU A 343 18.55 -1.67 1.47
N TYR A 344 19.15 -1.39 0.32
CA TYR A 344 19.09 -0.10 -0.37
C TYR A 344 18.49 -0.30 -1.75
N LEU A 345 17.53 0.55 -2.13
CA LEU A 345 16.86 0.49 -3.43
C LEU A 345 17.63 1.35 -4.44
N ASP A 346 17.93 0.77 -5.59
CA ASP A 346 18.58 1.48 -6.71
C ASP A 346 17.55 1.86 -7.80
N GLY A 347 16.33 1.30 -7.78
CA GLY A 347 15.23 1.59 -8.71
C GLY A 347 14.67 0.35 -9.38
N ARG A 348 14.03 0.53 -10.54
CA ARG A 348 13.54 -0.56 -11.39
C ARG A 348 14.32 -0.64 -12.68
N ARG A 349 14.56 -1.85 -13.17
CA ARG A 349 15.21 -2.04 -14.48
C ARG A 349 14.41 -1.41 -15.63
N SER A 350 13.08 -1.41 -15.54
CA SER A 350 12.20 -0.76 -16.52
C SER A 350 12.36 0.75 -16.60
N ASP A 351 12.82 1.37 -15.52
CA ASP A 351 12.92 2.83 -15.38
C ASP A 351 14.36 3.33 -15.60
N LEU A 352 15.29 2.39 -15.85
CA LEU A 352 16.70 2.67 -16.03
C LEU A 352 16.93 3.62 -17.22
N ILE A 353 17.62 4.72 -16.96
CA ILE A 353 18.03 5.68 -17.99
C ILE A 353 19.44 5.30 -18.44
N ILE A 354 19.60 5.00 -19.73
CA ILE A 354 20.92 4.74 -20.31
C ILE A 354 21.41 6.00 -21.01
N THR A 355 22.29 6.75 -20.33
CA THR A 355 22.84 8.01 -20.84
C THR A 355 24.33 7.90 -21.14
N GLY A 356 24.72 8.10 -22.39
CA GLY A 356 26.13 7.97 -22.81
C GLY A 356 26.72 6.58 -22.53
N GLY A 357 25.91 5.53 -22.58
CA GLY A 357 26.32 4.14 -22.27
C GLY A 357 26.43 3.83 -20.78
N VAL A 358 26.03 4.76 -19.89
CA VAL A 358 26.08 4.59 -18.44
C VAL A 358 24.67 4.52 -17.87
N ASN A 359 24.48 3.59 -16.95
CA ASN A 359 23.21 3.41 -16.25
C ASN A 359 22.98 4.50 -15.20
N VAL A 360 21.84 5.16 -15.25
CA VAL A 360 21.35 6.10 -14.24
C VAL A 360 20.01 5.62 -13.71
N TYR A 361 19.94 5.42 -12.41
CA TYR A 361 18.72 5.01 -11.74
C TYR A 361 17.93 6.23 -11.29
N PRO A 362 16.71 6.47 -11.79
CA PRO A 362 15.88 7.62 -11.42
C PRO A 362 15.75 7.80 -9.91
N ALA A 363 15.50 6.72 -9.18
CA ALA A 363 15.31 6.76 -7.73
C ALA A 363 16.52 7.31 -6.96
N GLU A 364 17.73 7.09 -7.45
CA GLU A 364 18.95 7.66 -6.83
C GLU A 364 18.98 9.18 -6.97
N VAL A 365 18.64 9.69 -8.16
CA VAL A 365 18.62 11.12 -8.45
C VAL A 365 17.44 11.79 -7.73
N GLU A 366 16.26 11.17 -7.75
CA GLU A 366 15.07 11.64 -7.05
C GLU A 366 15.32 11.79 -5.55
N ARG A 367 15.96 10.81 -4.92
CA ARG A 367 16.31 10.87 -3.50
C ARG A 367 17.18 12.10 -3.19
N VAL A 368 18.22 12.32 -3.97
CA VAL A 368 19.10 13.50 -3.79
C VAL A 368 18.32 14.79 -3.96
N VAL A 369 17.47 14.88 -4.97
CA VAL A 369 16.65 16.08 -5.22
C VAL A 369 15.65 16.34 -4.09
N LEU A 370 15.03 15.27 -3.54
CA LEU A 370 14.08 15.37 -2.43
C LEU A 370 14.73 15.80 -1.10
N ASP A 371 16.05 15.67 -0.96
CA ASP A 371 16.79 16.16 0.22
C ASP A 371 16.99 17.69 0.20
N LEU A 372 16.73 18.34 -0.94
CA LEU A 372 16.83 19.81 -1.04
C LEU A 372 15.57 20.48 -0.43
N PRO A 373 15.73 21.35 0.59
CA PRO A 373 14.62 22.12 1.15
C PRO A 373 13.87 22.91 0.08
N GLY A 374 12.53 22.85 0.14
CA GLY A 374 11.65 23.49 -0.82
C GLY A 374 11.17 22.56 -1.95
N VAL A 375 11.78 21.40 -2.15
CA VAL A 375 11.25 20.36 -3.06
C VAL A 375 10.16 19.57 -2.37
N ALA A 376 8.96 19.54 -2.95
CA ALA A 376 7.84 18.76 -2.45
C ALA A 376 7.77 17.37 -3.08
N GLN A 377 7.96 17.30 -4.40
CA GLN A 377 8.00 16.04 -5.15
C GLN A 377 9.01 16.15 -6.28
N ALA A 378 9.59 15.02 -6.68
CA ALA A 378 10.54 14.91 -7.77
C ALA A 378 10.28 13.65 -8.58
N VAL A 379 10.36 13.75 -9.90
CA VAL A 379 10.29 12.62 -10.84
C VAL A 379 11.43 12.77 -11.83
N VAL A 380 12.24 11.72 -11.95
CA VAL A 380 13.37 11.65 -12.89
C VAL A 380 13.04 10.66 -13.99
N PHE A 381 13.28 11.02 -15.23
CA PHE A 381 12.97 10.21 -16.40
C PHE A 381 13.95 10.43 -17.54
N GLY A 382 14.08 9.43 -18.40
CA GLY A 382 14.88 9.50 -19.62
C GLY A 382 14.06 10.05 -20.79
N VAL A 383 14.66 10.96 -21.57
CA VAL A 383 14.10 11.41 -22.84
C VAL A 383 15.09 11.06 -23.95
N PRO A 384 14.62 10.51 -25.09
CA PRO A 384 15.50 10.23 -26.22
C PRO A 384 16.38 11.44 -26.58
N ASP A 385 17.66 11.21 -26.83
CA ASP A 385 18.65 12.23 -27.11
C ASP A 385 19.67 11.70 -28.11
N GLU A 386 19.93 12.45 -29.18
CA GLU A 386 20.81 12.01 -30.28
C GLU A 386 22.28 11.83 -29.82
N GLN A 387 22.72 12.62 -28.85
CA GLN A 387 24.11 12.60 -28.38
C GLN A 387 24.31 11.53 -27.29
N TRP A 388 23.30 11.36 -26.39
CA TRP A 388 23.45 10.57 -25.18
C TRP A 388 22.66 9.24 -25.22
N GLY A 389 21.89 8.97 -26.28
CA GLY A 389 20.88 7.90 -26.34
C GLY A 389 19.64 8.27 -25.53
N GLN A 390 19.83 8.54 -24.25
CA GLN A 390 18.83 9.18 -23.37
C GLN A 390 19.50 10.28 -22.55
N ARG A 391 18.79 11.39 -22.33
CA ARG A 391 19.21 12.42 -21.36
C ARG A 391 18.36 12.33 -20.11
N VAL A 392 19.00 12.53 -18.98
CA VAL A 392 18.33 12.59 -17.67
C VAL A 392 17.55 13.90 -17.57
N CYS A 393 16.24 13.79 -17.33
CA CYS A 393 15.34 14.92 -17.11
C CYS A 393 14.75 14.83 -15.69
N LEU A 394 14.46 15.98 -15.10
CA LEU A 394 13.87 16.12 -13.77
C LEU A 394 12.62 16.98 -13.86
N ALA A 395 11.51 16.50 -13.34
CA ALA A 395 10.33 17.32 -13.04
C ALA A 395 10.19 17.46 -11.51
N VAL A 396 9.87 18.67 -11.03
CA VAL A 396 9.71 18.94 -9.59
C VAL A 396 8.50 19.81 -9.30
N THR A 397 7.92 19.60 -8.10
CA THR A 397 6.97 20.52 -7.47
C THR A 397 7.62 21.16 -6.23
N GLY A 398 7.07 22.27 -5.78
CA GLY A 398 7.52 22.96 -4.56
C GLY A 398 8.15 24.34 -4.83
N ASP A 399 8.55 24.99 -3.76
CA ASP A 399 9.16 26.34 -3.81
C ASP A 399 10.69 26.24 -3.86
N VAL A 400 11.21 25.91 -5.04
CA VAL A 400 12.64 25.73 -5.28
C VAL A 400 13.04 26.36 -6.61
N THR A 401 14.20 27.00 -6.65
CA THR A 401 14.74 27.58 -7.88
C THR A 401 15.56 26.57 -8.67
N GLU A 402 15.55 26.66 -9.99
CA GLU A 402 16.39 25.81 -10.84
C GLU A 402 17.89 25.94 -10.51
N GLY A 403 18.34 27.14 -10.15
CA GLY A 403 19.72 27.37 -9.74
C GLY A 403 20.10 26.62 -8.45
N ALA A 404 19.21 26.55 -7.47
CA ALA A 404 19.42 25.77 -6.26
C ALA A 404 19.45 24.26 -6.55
N LEU A 405 18.53 23.77 -7.37
CA LEU A 405 18.50 22.37 -7.82
C LEU A 405 19.80 21.98 -8.54
N ARG A 406 20.27 22.79 -9.49
CA ARG A 406 21.48 22.51 -10.24
C ARG A 406 22.72 22.49 -9.35
N ARG A 407 22.83 23.42 -8.41
CA ARG A 407 23.96 23.42 -7.43
C ARG A 407 23.93 22.19 -6.56
N HIS A 408 22.76 21.87 -5.97
CA HIS A 408 22.59 20.70 -5.10
C HIS A 408 22.92 19.39 -5.84
N CYS A 409 22.42 19.22 -7.06
CA CYS A 409 22.77 18.07 -7.90
C CYS A 409 24.25 18.03 -8.26
N ALA A 410 24.89 19.21 -8.44
CA ALA A 410 26.31 19.27 -8.78
C ALA A 410 27.20 18.86 -7.60
N GLU A 411 26.76 19.11 -6.38
CA GLU A 411 27.48 18.75 -5.15
C GLU A 411 27.33 17.29 -4.79
N GLN A 412 26.12 16.70 -5.07
CA GLN A 412 25.75 15.39 -4.58
C GLN A 412 25.79 14.28 -5.63
N LEU A 413 25.82 14.61 -6.92
CA LEU A 413 25.73 13.64 -8.01
C LEU A 413 26.91 13.72 -8.98
N ALA A 414 27.36 12.58 -9.46
CA ALA A 414 28.32 12.48 -10.54
C ALA A 414 27.77 13.18 -11.82
N PRO A 415 28.61 13.77 -12.68
CA PRO A 415 28.19 14.58 -13.83
C PRO A 415 27.17 13.90 -14.76
N TYR A 416 27.30 12.59 -14.99
CA TYR A 416 26.41 11.83 -15.87
C TYR A 416 25.02 11.58 -15.27
N LYS A 417 24.88 11.62 -13.94
CA LYS A 417 23.61 11.48 -13.21
C LYS A 417 22.81 12.79 -13.11
N ARG A 418 23.47 13.93 -13.33
CA ARG A 418 22.85 15.24 -13.16
C ARG A 418 21.80 15.50 -14.22
N PRO A 419 20.57 15.93 -13.83
CA PRO A 419 19.54 16.29 -14.79
C PRO A 419 20.03 17.36 -15.79
N LYS A 420 19.86 17.07 -17.07
CA LYS A 420 20.20 18.02 -18.16
C LYS A 420 19.08 19.04 -18.38
N SER A 421 17.83 18.62 -18.06
CA SER A 421 16.64 19.47 -18.16
C SER A 421 15.89 19.41 -16.83
N VAL A 422 15.39 20.57 -16.38
CA VAL A 422 14.56 20.69 -15.18
C VAL A 422 13.22 21.31 -15.59
N LEU A 423 12.12 20.66 -15.25
CA LEU A 423 10.76 21.10 -15.45
C LEU A 423 10.13 21.37 -14.08
N ARG A 424 9.68 22.61 -13.86
CA ARG A 424 8.86 22.94 -12.71
C ARG A 424 7.39 22.80 -13.07
N VAL A 425 6.64 22.08 -12.25
CA VAL A 425 5.19 21.86 -12.43
C VAL A 425 4.48 22.20 -11.13
N ASP A 426 3.22 22.65 -11.25
CA ASP A 426 2.40 22.96 -10.07
C ASP A 426 1.97 21.69 -9.33
N SER A 427 1.72 20.62 -10.07
CA SER A 427 1.37 19.30 -9.54
C SER A 427 1.71 18.22 -10.55
N PHE A 428 1.93 16.99 -10.05
CA PHE A 428 2.01 15.80 -10.90
C PHE A 428 0.61 15.22 -11.11
N PRO A 429 0.33 14.65 -12.30
CA PRO A 429 -0.82 13.78 -12.48
C PRO A 429 -0.61 12.56 -11.59
N LEU A 430 -1.43 12.44 -10.56
CA LEU A 430 -1.38 11.31 -9.65
C LEU A 430 -2.22 10.17 -10.19
N THR A 431 -1.73 8.93 -10.06
CA THR A 431 -2.57 7.76 -10.20
C THR A 431 -3.67 7.79 -9.14
N HIS A 432 -4.73 7.00 -9.31
CA HIS A 432 -5.79 6.86 -8.30
C HIS A 432 -5.27 6.45 -6.90
N ASN A 433 -4.01 6.04 -6.81
CA ASN A 433 -3.30 5.64 -5.59
C ASN A 433 -2.56 6.80 -4.91
N GLY A 434 -2.63 8.01 -5.48
CA GLY A 434 -1.84 9.14 -5.00
C GLY A 434 -0.33 9.03 -5.29
N LYS A 435 0.04 8.17 -6.26
CA LYS A 435 1.41 8.01 -6.76
C LYS A 435 1.56 8.72 -8.08
#